data_fc8652f5c9865bfa508229ec53161be8
#
_entry.id   fc8652f5c9865bfa508229ec53161be8
#
_cell.length_a   1.000
_cell.length_b   1.000
_cell.length_c   1.000
_cell.angle_alpha   90.00
_cell.angle_beta   90.00
_cell.angle_gamma   90.00
#
_symmetry.space_group_name_H-M   'P 1'
#
loop_
_entity.id
_entity.type
_entity.pdbx_description
1 polymer ?
#
loop_
_entity_poly.entity_id
_entity_poly.type
_entity_poly.pdbx_seq_one_letter_code
_entity_poly.pdbx_strand_id
1 'polypeptide(L)'
;MSEAQEYSVGILTVSDTASADPTRDLSGPTLKTVFKQASEEKITFNVNKSAIVPDDFEQIQNIVKEWSDNENLDIVVTTGGTGFGVKDITPEAIEPLLQKISPGITYAMITTSLQKTPFAALSRLVSGVRGKTIIMTVPGSPRGAKENLEAVMSVLPHAVDLVRGGTGENVHAQLGVQKESGHQCVHDTKHEHHHDTTRPFLSDPLSGPVTQRQRKSPYPMITVDEALNIIANNTEILGSITVPVNENLVGMVLAEDVYAKEPVPGYRASILDGYAVVASDGPGIYPVVGVSIANAHSEDMQLKPGQIARITTGGPIPNGATAVVMVEDTSLVSASADGLQEESVEIHVQARDNEWIREIGSDTSVGTVIVRKGQLVTAVGGEIGVLSSVGVREVRVYKRPVIGILSTGNEVVNYDEPELKYGQIRDSNRPTFLAIGKVTGFEVKDFGIVSDSAQELENVLKLALSQVDVLVTTGGVSMGEFDLLKPTLERSLEATIHFGRLKMKPGKPTTFATIISDESKKLIFSLPGNPVSATVTFYLFVLPALRKIAGYVDWNLPIVQAELSNNISLDPRPEYHRATISYDYTKEKFLAISTGNQISSRLLSMCSCNALLKLPGKTDQLKELVKGTIVDAILIGQLN
;
A
#
# COMPACT_ATOMS: atom_id res chain seq x y z
N MET A 1 -27.56 42.26 -13.62
CA MET A 1 -27.26 41.98 -12.19
C MET A 1 -27.50 40.49 -12.03
N SER A 2 -26.46 39.68 -11.78
CA SER A 2 -26.65 38.26 -11.44
C SER A 2 -27.33 38.21 -10.07
N GLU A 3 -28.45 37.48 -9.95
CA GLU A 3 -29.10 37.25 -8.67
C GLU A 3 -28.10 36.62 -7.71
N ALA A 4 -28.13 37.04 -6.43
CA ALA A 4 -27.31 36.42 -5.39
C ALA A 4 -27.75 34.98 -5.22
N GLN A 5 -26.78 34.07 -5.10
CA GLN A 5 -27.04 32.67 -4.94
C GLN A 5 -27.32 32.36 -3.46
N GLU A 6 -28.51 31.85 -3.17
CA GLU A 6 -28.95 31.57 -1.81
C GLU A 6 -28.89 30.09 -1.48
N TYR A 7 -28.42 29.77 -0.27
CA TYR A 7 -28.32 28.40 0.27
C TYR A 7 -29.08 28.30 1.57
N SER A 8 -29.98 27.32 1.64
CA SER A 8 -30.79 27.02 2.83
C SER A 8 -30.03 26.09 3.77
N VAL A 9 -29.96 26.46 5.06
CA VAL A 9 -29.16 25.76 6.07
C VAL A 9 -30.02 25.34 7.25
N GLY A 10 -29.81 24.11 7.72
CA GLY A 10 -30.30 23.55 8.99
C GLY A 10 -29.16 23.33 9.99
N ILE A 11 -29.31 23.76 11.22
CA ILE A 11 -28.37 23.50 12.32
C ILE A 11 -29.04 22.68 13.41
N LEU A 12 -28.52 21.50 13.68
CA LEU A 12 -29.01 20.59 14.70
C LEU A 12 -28.00 20.45 15.83
N THR A 13 -28.33 20.93 17.01
CA THR A 13 -27.51 20.71 18.21
C THR A 13 -27.94 19.42 18.90
N VAL A 14 -27.01 18.47 19.07
CA VAL A 14 -27.22 17.19 19.74
C VAL A 14 -26.56 17.25 21.12
N SER A 15 -27.35 17.33 22.17
CA SER A 15 -26.87 17.41 23.54
C SER A 15 -27.99 17.23 24.57
N ASP A 16 -27.87 16.25 25.46
CA ASP A 16 -28.78 16.08 26.61
C ASP A 16 -28.87 17.37 27.45
N THR A 17 -27.74 18.03 27.67
CA THR A 17 -27.67 19.22 28.51
C THR A 17 -28.36 20.43 27.86
N ALA A 18 -28.12 20.63 26.56
CA ALA A 18 -28.74 21.74 25.82
C ALA A 18 -30.21 21.47 25.53
N SER A 19 -30.62 20.21 25.40
CA SER A 19 -32.04 19.82 25.24
C SER A 19 -32.85 20.11 26.52
N ALA A 20 -32.25 19.90 27.69
CA ALA A 20 -32.88 20.23 28.97
C ALA A 20 -32.92 21.74 29.26
N ASP A 21 -31.90 22.48 28.83
CA ASP A 21 -31.76 23.92 29.02
C ASP A 21 -31.15 24.58 27.75
N PRO A 22 -31.97 25.13 26.83
CA PRO A 22 -31.52 25.71 25.58
C PRO A 22 -30.51 26.86 25.74
N THR A 23 -30.39 27.47 26.90
CA THR A 23 -29.42 28.54 27.15
C THR A 23 -27.98 28.01 27.19
N ARG A 24 -27.79 26.73 27.33
CA ARG A 24 -26.51 26.04 27.32
C ARG A 24 -26.01 25.68 25.93
N ASP A 25 -26.82 25.85 24.90
CA ASP A 25 -26.35 25.70 23.51
C ASP A 25 -25.47 26.88 23.11
N LEU A 26 -24.16 26.68 23.13
CA LEU A 26 -23.19 27.66 22.66
C LEU A 26 -22.73 27.38 21.21
N SER A 27 -22.86 26.15 20.74
CA SER A 27 -22.36 25.69 19.43
C SER A 27 -23.32 26.10 18.30
N GLY A 28 -24.61 25.91 18.47
CA GLY A 28 -25.61 26.32 17.47
C GLY A 28 -25.55 27.82 17.12
N PRO A 29 -25.58 28.74 18.12
CA PRO A 29 -25.39 30.17 17.87
C PRO A 29 -24.04 30.52 17.22
N THR A 30 -22.96 29.80 17.58
CA THR A 30 -21.65 29.97 16.95
C THR A 30 -21.68 29.61 15.46
N LEU A 31 -22.26 28.48 15.09
CA LEU A 31 -22.42 28.06 13.69
C LEU A 31 -23.28 29.05 12.89
N LYS A 32 -24.37 29.58 13.48
CA LYS A 32 -25.17 30.65 12.85
C LYS A 32 -24.33 31.89 12.53
N THR A 33 -23.43 32.25 13.46
CA THR A 33 -22.55 33.41 13.26
C THR A 33 -21.55 33.15 12.13
N VAL A 34 -20.99 31.92 12.02
CA VAL A 34 -20.07 31.55 10.93
C VAL A 34 -20.76 31.65 9.57
N PHE A 35 -21.96 31.10 9.41
CA PHE A 35 -22.73 31.21 8.16
C PHE A 35 -23.06 32.66 7.81
N LYS A 36 -23.42 33.45 8.79
CA LYS A 36 -23.71 34.89 8.58
C LYS A 36 -22.46 35.67 8.13
N GLN A 37 -21.29 35.37 8.72
CA GLN A 37 -20.02 36.01 8.36
C GLN A 37 -19.51 35.57 6.99
N ALA A 38 -19.82 34.35 6.57
CA ALA A 38 -19.44 33.79 5.26
C ALA A 38 -20.36 34.27 4.12
N SER A 39 -21.47 34.94 4.44
CA SER A 39 -22.36 35.52 3.42
C SER A 39 -21.76 36.81 2.87
N GLU A 40 -21.59 36.87 1.54
CA GLU A 40 -21.06 38.01 0.78
C GLU A 40 -22.12 38.52 -0.21
N GLU A 41 -21.86 39.62 -0.93
CA GLU A 41 -22.81 40.22 -1.87
C GLU A 41 -23.38 39.25 -2.93
N LYS A 42 -22.67 38.18 -3.24
CA LYS A 42 -23.05 37.21 -4.28
C LYS A 42 -23.44 35.81 -3.76
N ILE A 43 -23.17 35.53 -2.49
CA ILE A 43 -23.44 34.24 -1.84
C ILE A 43 -24.05 34.49 -0.49
N THR A 44 -25.25 33.94 -0.26
CA THR A 44 -25.99 34.13 1.00
C THR A 44 -26.34 32.76 1.59
N PHE A 45 -25.93 32.51 2.82
CA PHE A 45 -26.34 31.33 3.61
C PHE A 45 -27.48 31.72 4.55
N ASN A 46 -28.67 31.20 4.28
CA ASN A 46 -29.86 31.43 5.10
C ASN A 46 -30.05 30.27 6.08
N VAL A 47 -29.86 30.51 7.38
CA VAL A 47 -30.16 29.51 8.41
C VAL A 47 -31.66 29.43 8.63
N ASN A 48 -32.35 28.57 7.86
CA ASN A 48 -33.80 28.43 7.84
C ASN A 48 -34.33 27.64 9.02
N LYS A 49 -33.57 26.65 9.49
CA LYS A 49 -33.95 25.74 10.57
C LYS A 49 -32.86 25.64 11.64
N SER A 50 -33.31 25.51 12.88
CA SER A 50 -32.45 25.27 14.02
C SER A 50 -33.22 24.49 15.07
N ALA A 51 -32.65 23.37 15.54
CA ALA A 51 -33.26 22.57 16.59
C ALA A 51 -32.20 22.05 17.57
N ILE A 52 -32.64 21.69 18.75
CA ILE A 52 -31.83 21.06 19.80
C ILE A 52 -32.53 19.74 20.16
N VAL A 53 -31.79 18.64 20.14
CA VAL A 53 -32.28 17.30 20.55
C VAL A 53 -31.34 16.70 21.60
N PRO A 54 -31.84 15.78 22.45
CA PRO A 54 -30.98 14.98 23.29
C PRO A 54 -30.09 14.03 22.45
N ASP A 55 -29.12 13.39 23.08
CA ASP A 55 -28.31 12.34 22.45
C ASP A 55 -29.17 11.06 22.25
N ASP A 56 -30.15 11.16 21.33
CA ASP A 56 -31.13 10.14 20.99
C ASP A 56 -31.11 9.83 19.48
N PHE A 57 -30.87 8.57 19.15
CA PHE A 57 -30.66 8.10 17.78
C PHE A 57 -31.86 8.40 16.85
N GLU A 58 -33.08 8.11 17.31
CA GLU A 58 -34.28 8.28 16.47
C GLU A 58 -34.62 9.76 16.27
N GLN A 59 -34.48 10.58 17.30
CA GLN A 59 -34.76 12.02 17.18
C GLN A 59 -33.76 12.70 16.24
N ILE A 60 -32.47 12.35 16.31
CA ILE A 60 -31.44 12.87 15.38
C ILE A 60 -31.84 12.49 13.94
N GLN A 61 -32.13 11.20 13.70
CA GLN A 61 -32.51 10.73 12.36
C GLN A 61 -33.78 11.39 11.82
N ASN A 62 -34.81 11.52 12.65
CA ASN A 62 -36.10 12.07 12.21
C ASN A 62 -35.97 13.52 11.76
N ILE A 63 -35.24 14.35 12.50
CA ILE A 63 -35.03 15.75 12.11
C ILE A 63 -34.18 15.86 10.85
N VAL A 64 -33.11 15.09 10.73
CA VAL A 64 -32.26 15.13 9.55
C VAL A 64 -33.01 14.63 8.31
N LYS A 65 -33.84 13.59 8.42
CA LYS A 65 -34.70 13.12 7.33
C LYS A 65 -35.73 14.18 6.95
N GLU A 66 -36.39 14.79 7.93
CA GLU A 66 -37.37 15.85 7.69
C GLU A 66 -36.76 17.02 6.92
N TRP A 67 -35.59 17.48 7.34
CA TRP A 67 -34.92 18.61 6.71
C TRP A 67 -34.33 18.29 5.32
N SER A 68 -33.92 17.05 5.09
CA SER A 68 -33.33 16.64 3.80
C SER A 68 -34.40 16.18 2.80
N ASP A 69 -35.41 15.43 3.23
CA ASP A 69 -36.35 14.77 2.33
C ASP A 69 -37.61 15.62 2.05
N ASN A 70 -38.11 16.32 3.07
CA ASN A 70 -39.36 17.10 2.99
C ASN A 70 -39.09 18.61 2.79
N GLU A 71 -38.20 19.16 3.60
CA GLU A 71 -37.86 20.60 3.53
C GLU A 71 -36.83 20.91 2.42
N ASN A 72 -36.12 19.90 1.94
CA ASN A 72 -35.10 20.00 0.89
C ASN A 72 -34.04 21.07 1.16
N LEU A 73 -33.55 21.16 2.41
CA LEU A 73 -32.47 22.09 2.74
C LEU A 73 -31.18 21.70 1.99
N ASP A 74 -30.40 22.68 1.60
CA ASP A 74 -29.16 22.47 0.88
C ASP A 74 -28.06 21.90 1.77
N ILE A 75 -28.00 22.38 3.01
CA ILE A 75 -26.95 22.02 3.97
C ILE A 75 -27.59 21.71 5.33
N VAL A 76 -27.21 20.60 5.93
CA VAL A 76 -27.53 20.28 7.32
C VAL A 76 -26.24 20.07 8.09
N VAL A 77 -26.05 20.83 9.16
CA VAL A 77 -24.90 20.70 10.07
C VAL A 77 -25.38 20.22 11.43
N THR A 78 -24.88 19.10 11.90
CA THR A 78 -25.11 18.63 13.26
C THR A 78 -23.90 18.95 14.14
N THR A 79 -24.10 19.37 15.38
CA THR A 79 -23.03 19.66 16.34
C THR A 79 -23.27 18.97 17.66
N GLY A 80 -22.27 18.29 18.20
CA GLY A 80 -22.34 17.50 19.44
C GLY A 80 -22.45 16.00 19.20
N GLY A 81 -22.22 15.21 20.26
CA GLY A 81 -22.32 13.75 20.23
C GLY A 81 -21.33 13.06 19.29
N THR A 82 -20.14 13.65 19.01
CA THR A 82 -19.15 13.13 18.05
C THR A 82 -17.91 12.54 18.67
N GLY A 83 -17.80 12.48 20.01
CA GLY A 83 -16.66 11.92 20.73
C GLY A 83 -16.75 10.40 20.97
N PHE A 84 -15.98 9.91 21.96
CA PHE A 84 -15.99 8.50 22.39
C PHE A 84 -16.83 8.23 23.63
N GLY A 85 -17.60 9.20 24.12
CA GLY A 85 -18.50 9.00 25.24
C GLY A 85 -19.59 7.99 24.92
N VAL A 86 -20.11 7.29 25.94
CA VAL A 86 -21.16 6.26 25.75
C VAL A 86 -22.44 6.83 25.11
N LYS A 87 -22.66 8.13 25.30
CA LYS A 87 -23.81 8.85 24.74
C LYS A 87 -23.51 9.54 23.40
N ASP A 88 -22.24 9.56 22.96
CA ASP A 88 -21.86 10.17 21.68
C ASP A 88 -22.24 9.23 20.53
N ILE A 89 -23.43 9.44 19.95
CA ILE A 89 -24.05 8.58 18.93
C ILE A 89 -24.39 9.31 17.62
N THR A 90 -24.02 10.59 17.52
CA THR A 90 -24.32 11.39 16.31
C THR A 90 -23.77 10.78 15.03
N PRO A 91 -22.50 10.31 14.96
CA PRO A 91 -22.00 9.67 13.75
C PRO A 91 -22.80 8.43 13.35
N GLU A 92 -23.13 7.56 14.31
CA GLU A 92 -23.92 6.35 14.10
C GLU A 92 -25.34 6.65 13.63
N ALA A 93 -25.92 7.76 14.08
CA ALA A 93 -27.26 8.18 13.64
C ALA A 93 -27.23 8.77 12.23
N ILE A 94 -26.17 9.47 11.85
CA ILE A 94 -26.06 10.19 10.57
C ILE A 94 -25.55 9.29 9.44
N GLU A 95 -24.51 8.48 9.67
CA GLU A 95 -23.85 7.70 8.62
C GLU A 95 -24.82 6.81 7.81
N PRO A 96 -25.79 6.09 8.42
CA PRO A 96 -26.75 5.28 7.69
C PRO A 96 -27.72 6.08 6.81
N LEU A 97 -27.84 7.39 7.02
CA LEU A 97 -28.70 8.27 6.23
C LEU A 97 -28.03 8.75 4.94
N LEU A 98 -26.69 8.65 4.85
CA LEU A 98 -25.93 9.17 3.73
C LEU A 98 -25.98 8.21 2.54
N GLN A 99 -26.44 8.70 1.38
CA GLN A 99 -26.43 7.96 0.12
C GLN A 99 -25.06 7.99 -0.58
N LYS A 100 -24.29 9.06 -0.34
CA LYS A 100 -22.92 9.24 -0.80
C LYS A 100 -22.09 9.77 0.35
N ILE A 101 -21.05 9.06 0.77
CA ILE A 101 -20.13 9.52 1.80
C ILE A 101 -19.12 10.49 1.17
N SER A 102 -18.78 11.58 1.87
CA SER A 102 -17.82 12.59 1.44
C SER A 102 -16.58 12.62 2.34
N PRO A 103 -15.63 11.67 2.20
CA PRO A 103 -14.47 11.61 3.08
C PRO A 103 -13.57 12.84 2.95
N GLY A 104 -13.58 13.54 1.82
CA GLY A 104 -12.80 14.76 1.62
C GLY A 104 -13.22 15.92 2.54
N ILE A 105 -14.54 16.13 2.73
CA ILE A 105 -15.07 17.16 3.67
C ILE A 105 -14.68 16.79 5.11
N THR A 106 -14.89 15.52 5.50
CA THR A 106 -14.50 15.02 6.84
C THR A 106 -13.01 15.19 7.09
N TYR A 107 -12.17 14.85 6.11
CA TYR A 107 -10.71 14.98 6.20
C TYR A 107 -10.27 16.44 6.36
N ALA A 108 -10.84 17.37 5.60
CA ALA A 108 -10.54 18.80 5.71
C ALA A 108 -10.85 19.34 7.11
N MET A 109 -12.01 18.97 7.67
CA MET A 109 -12.42 19.35 9.02
C MET A 109 -11.47 18.81 10.10
N ILE A 110 -11.17 17.50 10.07
CA ILE A 110 -10.30 16.85 11.06
C ILE A 110 -8.88 17.41 10.96
N THR A 111 -8.32 17.55 9.75
CA THR A 111 -6.96 18.04 9.54
C THR A 111 -6.77 19.45 10.09
N THR A 112 -7.74 20.34 9.86
CA THR A 112 -7.70 21.72 10.39
C THR A 112 -7.73 21.72 11.92
N SER A 113 -8.53 20.86 12.53
CA SER A 113 -8.59 20.74 13.99
C SER A 113 -7.34 20.12 14.59
N LEU A 114 -6.73 19.11 13.93
CA LEU A 114 -5.48 18.47 14.39
C LEU A 114 -4.29 19.43 14.39
N GLN A 115 -4.27 20.42 13.51
CA GLN A 115 -3.26 21.49 13.54
C GLN A 115 -3.36 22.38 14.80
N LYS A 116 -4.50 22.39 15.47
CA LYS A 116 -4.79 23.22 16.65
C LYS A 116 -4.73 22.43 17.96
N THR A 117 -5.16 21.17 17.94
CA THR A 117 -5.18 20.31 19.13
C THR A 117 -5.10 18.82 18.76
N PRO A 118 -4.25 18.02 19.43
CA PRO A 118 -4.20 16.58 19.22
C PRO A 118 -5.50 15.87 19.63
N PHE A 119 -6.31 16.46 20.51
CA PHE A 119 -7.61 15.90 20.92
C PHE A 119 -8.64 15.83 19.81
N ALA A 120 -8.43 16.53 18.68
CA ALA A 120 -9.27 16.41 17.50
C ALA A 120 -9.26 14.97 16.91
N ALA A 121 -8.22 14.18 17.19
CA ALA A 121 -8.17 12.76 16.84
C ALA A 121 -9.27 11.91 17.50
N LEU A 122 -9.92 12.41 18.55
CA LEU A 122 -11.03 11.74 19.23
C LEU A 122 -12.40 12.12 18.66
N SER A 123 -12.46 12.93 17.60
CA SER A 123 -13.71 13.31 16.94
C SER A 123 -14.01 12.33 15.79
N ARG A 124 -15.19 11.71 15.82
CA ARG A 124 -15.68 10.76 14.82
C ARG A 124 -16.66 11.45 13.87
N LEU A 125 -16.13 12.37 13.06
CA LEU A 125 -16.94 13.18 12.16
C LEU A 125 -17.36 12.36 10.93
N VAL A 126 -18.57 12.63 10.43
CA VAL A 126 -19.07 12.08 9.16
C VAL A 126 -19.63 13.19 8.29
N SER A 127 -19.54 13.03 6.97
CA SER A 127 -20.14 13.95 6.00
C SER A 127 -20.52 13.22 4.72
N GLY A 128 -21.53 13.74 4.04
CA GLY A 128 -22.01 13.15 2.78
C GLY A 128 -23.25 13.82 2.24
N VAL A 129 -23.93 13.13 1.35
CA VAL A 129 -25.11 13.60 0.64
C VAL A 129 -26.30 12.69 0.89
N ARG A 130 -27.46 13.29 1.18
CA ARG A 130 -28.77 12.64 1.16
C ARG A 130 -29.71 13.41 0.23
N GLY A 131 -30.22 12.75 -0.82
CA GLY A 131 -31.04 13.43 -1.83
C GLY A 131 -30.26 14.61 -2.47
N LYS A 132 -30.69 15.82 -2.17
CA LYS A 132 -30.06 17.07 -2.61
C LYS A 132 -29.40 17.86 -1.46
N THR A 133 -29.31 17.27 -0.28
CA THR A 133 -28.79 17.91 0.94
C THR A 133 -27.39 17.42 1.25
N ILE A 134 -26.48 18.34 1.53
CA ILE A 134 -25.17 18.05 2.12
C ILE A 134 -25.34 17.98 3.64
N ILE A 135 -24.93 16.86 4.23
CA ILE A 135 -25.00 16.64 5.68
C ILE A 135 -23.58 16.50 6.22
N MET A 136 -23.29 17.18 7.33
CA MET A 136 -22.00 17.08 8.00
C MET A 136 -22.15 17.18 9.52
N THR A 137 -21.29 16.47 10.25
CA THR A 137 -21.20 16.52 11.71
C THR A 137 -19.97 17.32 12.11
N VAL A 138 -20.10 18.18 13.14
CA VAL A 138 -18.97 18.92 13.73
C VAL A 138 -18.92 18.72 15.24
N PRO A 139 -17.78 18.96 15.91
CA PRO A 139 -17.65 18.78 17.35
C PRO A 139 -18.65 19.62 18.17
N GLY A 140 -19.01 19.15 19.36
CA GLY A 140 -19.92 19.86 20.26
C GLY A 140 -19.31 21.10 20.95
N SER A 141 -18.00 21.29 20.92
CA SER A 141 -17.39 22.51 21.47
C SER A 141 -17.55 23.68 20.50
N PRO A 142 -17.94 24.90 20.97
CA PRO A 142 -18.15 26.05 20.10
C PRO A 142 -16.95 26.39 19.23
N ARG A 143 -15.74 26.28 19.79
CA ARG A 143 -14.50 26.50 19.05
C ARG A 143 -14.25 25.43 17.99
N GLY A 144 -14.41 24.16 18.35
CA GLY A 144 -14.25 23.04 17.39
C GLY A 144 -15.30 23.09 16.29
N ALA A 145 -16.56 23.38 16.61
CA ALA A 145 -17.63 23.54 15.63
C ALA A 145 -17.31 24.66 14.61
N LYS A 146 -16.87 25.82 15.10
CA LYS A 146 -16.45 26.95 14.27
C LYS A 146 -15.29 26.57 13.35
N GLU A 147 -14.19 26.06 13.89
CA GLU A 147 -12.97 25.70 13.14
C GLU A 147 -13.26 24.68 12.04
N ASN A 148 -14.10 23.69 12.33
CA ASN A 148 -14.47 22.66 11.36
C ASN A 148 -15.35 23.21 10.22
N LEU A 149 -16.34 24.02 10.54
CA LEU A 149 -17.19 24.62 9.52
C LEU A 149 -16.42 25.60 8.64
N GLU A 150 -15.57 26.47 9.21
CA GLU A 150 -14.71 27.39 8.47
C GLU A 150 -13.77 26.66 7.49
N ALA A 151 -13.27 25.49 7.87
CA ALA A 151 -12.36 24.68 7.02
C ALA A 151 -12.99 24.25 5.68
N VAL A 152 -14.32 24.12 5.62
CA VAL A 152 -15.04 23.63 4.44
C VAL A 152 -15.94 24.69 3.80
N MET A 153 -16.07 25.86 4.40
CA MET A 153 -16.99 26.90 3.98
C MET A 153 -16.84 27.31 2.50
N SER A 154 -15.60 27.42 2.03
CA SER A 154 -15.31 27.82 0.65
C SER A 154 -15.71 26.79 -0.41
N VAL A 155 -15.89 25.52 -0.04
CA VAL A 155 -16.28 24.46 -0.98
C VAL A 155 -17.77 24.13 -0.95
N LEU A 156 -18.51 24.58 0.07
CA LEU A 156 -19.94 24.28 0.23
C LEU A 156 -20.80 24.81 -0.93
N PRO A 157 -20.64 26.05 -1.43
CA PRO A 157 -21.43 26.53 -2.57
C PRO A 157 -21.30 25.64 -3.80
N HIS A 158 -20.08 25.27 -4.15
CA HIS A 158 -19.80 24.38 -5.27
C HIS A 158 -20.38 22.97 -5.04
N ALA A 159 -20.23 22.44 -3.84
CA ALA A 159 -20.76 21.12 -3.50
C ALA A 159 -22.30 21.08 -3.60
N VAL A 160 -23.00 22.11 -3.12
CA VAL A 160 -24.46 22.21 -3.25
C VAL A 160 -24.89 22.33 -4.72
N ASP A 161 -24.18 23.12 -5.52
CA ASP A 161 -24.47 23.27 -6.95
C ASP A 161 -24.39 21.93 -7.68
N LEU A 162 -23.33 21.14 -7.42
CA LEU A 162 -23.18 19.79 -7.96
C LEU A 162 -24.30 18.84 -7.52
N VAL A 163 -24.71 18.90 -6.25
CA VAL A 163 -25.76 18.04 -5.72
C VAL A 163 -27.14 18.41 -6.30
N ARG A 164 -27.36 19.68 -6.60
CA ARG A 164 -28.58 20.15 -7.30
C ARG A 164 -28.63 19.76 -8.78
N GLY A 165 -27.54 19.21 -9.34
CA GLY A 165 -27.41 18.81 -10.76
C GLY A 165 -26.83 19.89 -11.67
N GLY A 166 -26.20 20.91 -11.10
CA GLY A 166 -25.47 21.94 -11.83
C GLY A 166 -24.08 21.44 -12.28
N THR A 167 -23.50 22.13 -13.27
CA THR A 167 -22.13 21.85 -13.76
C THR A 167 -21.04 22.48 -12.89
N GLY A 168 -21.40 23.28 -11.87
CA GLY A 168 -20.46 24.02 -11.02
C GLY A 168 -19.79 25.23 -11.69
N GLU A 169 -20.06 25.50 -12.97
CA GLU A 169 -19.41 26.59 -13.73
C GLU A 169 -19.71 27.99 -13.18
N ASN A 170 -20.93 28.21 -12.68
CA ASN A 170 -21.36 29.50 -12.16
C ASN A 170 -20.62 29.90 -10.87
N VAL A 171 -20.23 28.93 -10.04
CA VAL A 171 -19.52 29.18 -8.79
C VAL A 171 -18.05 29.51 -9.04
N HIS A 172 -17.41 28.88 -10.04
CA HIS A 172 -16.04 29.19 -10.44
C HIS A 172 -15.91 30.63 -10.98
N ALA A 173 -16.91 31.12 -11.67
CA ALA A 173 -16.93 32.50 -12.18
C ALA A 173 -17.05 33.56 -11.06
N GLN A 174 -17.66 33.20 -9.91
CA GLN A 174 -17.89 34.11 -8.78
C GLN A 174 -16.70 34.14 -7.79
N LEU A 175 -15.89 33.05 -7.71
CA LEU A 175 -14.72 32.98 -6.84
C LEU A 175 -13.46 33.67 -7.40
N GLY A 176 -13.59 34.52 -8.41
CA GLY A 176 -12.52 35.44 -8.84
C GLY A 176 -11.44 34.84 -9.76
N VAL A 177 -11.71 33.73 -10.45
CA VAL A 177 -10.85 33.27 -11.55
C VAL A 177 -11.25 34.07 -12.80
N GLN A 178 -10.50 35.14 -13.11
CA GLN A 178 -10.72 35.98 -14.29
C GLN A 178 -10.65 35.14 -15.58
N LYS A 179 -11.74 35.16 -16.34
CA LYS A 179 -11.77 34.74 -17.74
C LYS A 179 -11.16 35.84 -18.60
N GLU A 180 -10.07 35.57 -19.29
CA GLU A 180 -9.71 36.36 -20.47
C GLU A 180 -10.51 35.89 -21.69
N SER A 181 -10.95 36.91 -22.42
CA SER A 181 -11.98 36.91 -23.47
C SER A 181 -11.59 36.17 -24.76
N GLY A 182 -12.51 35.39 -25.24
CA GLY A 182 -13.13 35.46 -26.57
C GLY A 182 -12.36 35.04 -27.82
N HIS A 183 -12.81 33.95 -28.42
CA HIS A 183 -13.10 33.96 -29.88
C HIS A 183 -14.13 32.86 -30.22
N GLN A 184 -15.12 33.30 -31.05
CA GLN A 184 -16.20 32.49 -31.60
C GLN A 184 -15.65 31.40 -32.54
N CYS A 185 -16.15 30.16 -32.38
CA CYS A 185 -16.00 29.13 -33.40
C CYS A 185 -17.37 28.78 -34.02
N VAL A 186 -17.39 28.72 -35.33
CA VAL A 186 -18.48 28.32 -36.20
C VAL A 186 -18.57 26.78 -36.18
N HIS A 187 -19.79 26.27 -36.07
CA HIS A 187 -20.12 24.85 -36.16
C HIS A 187 -19.87 24.27 -37.55
N ASP A 188 -19.32 23.07 -37.62
CA ASP A 188 -19.83 22.05 -38.50
C ASP A 188 -19.68 20.62 -37.95
N THR A 189 -20.56 19.73 -38.36
CA THR A 189 -21.15 18.57 -37.73
C THR A 189 -20.42 17.25 -37.87
N LYS A 190 -20.62 16.39 -36.82
CA LYS A 190 -20.69 14.91 -36.77
C LYS A 190 -19.40 14.09 -36.63
N HIS A 191 -19.14 13.60 -35.41
CA HIS A 191 -19.23 12.16 -35.05
C HIS A 191 -19.07 12.00 -33.53
N GLU A 192 -19.98 11.21 -32.91
CA GLU A 192 -20.04 10.95 -31.46
C GLU A 192 -18.92 10.05 -31.02
N HIS A 193 -18.06 10.55 -30.12
CA HIS A 193 -17.40 9.77 -29.08
C HIS A 193 -17.35 10.62 -27.81
N HIS A 194 -17.95 10.14 -26.73
CA HIS A 194 -17.91 10.80 -25.42
C HIS A 194 -16.50 10.82 -24.87
N HIS A 195 -15.85 11.99 -24.90
CA HIS A 195 -14.64 12.27 -24.14
C HIS A 195 -14.89 13.40 -23.16
N ASP A 196 -14.60 13.17 -21.88
CA ASP A 196 -14.62 14.17 -20.80
C ASP A 196 -13.39 15.10 -20.96
N THR A 197 -13.56 16.23 -21.64
CA THR A 197 -12.49 17.17 -22.02
C THR A 197 -12.51 18.47 -21.21
N THR A 198 -12.65 18.44 -19.88
CA THR A 198 -12.80 19.66 -19.08
C THR A 198 -11.67 19.95 -18.06
N ARG A 199 -10.51 19.27 -18.12
CA ARG A 199 -9.35 19.69 -17.35
C ARG A 199 -8.44 20.58 -18.19
N PRO A 200 -8.16 21.85 -17.79
CA PRO A 200 -7.17 22.65 -18.49
C PRO A 200 -5.80 22.00 -18.37
N PHE A 201 -5.10 21.84 -19.49
CA PHE A 201 -3.72 21.35 -19.50
C PHE A 201 -2.81 22.25 -18.65
N LEU A 202 -2.07 21.68 -17.73
CA LEU A 202 -1.11 22.43 -16.90
C LEU A 202 0.25 22.59 -17.62
N SER A 203 0.60 21.68 -18.51
CA SER A 203 1.86 21.70 -19.26
C SER A 203 1.85 22.75 -20.37
N ASP A 204 3.03 23.27 -20.73
CA ASP A 204 3.21 24.14 -21.88
C ASP A 204 2.87 23.42 -23.20
N PRO A 205 2.42 24.14 -24.23
CA PRO A 205 2.23 23.54 -25.57
C PRO A 205 3.53 22.97 -26.12
N LEU A 206 3.43 21.83 -26.84
CA LEU A 206 4.58 21.19 -27.50
C LEU A 206 5.23 22.08 -28.57
N SER A 207 4.42 22.91 -29.23
CA SER A 207 4.86 23.90 -30.23
C SER A 207 4.57 25.31 -29.71
N GLY A 208 5.60 26.12 -29.53
CA GLY A 208 5.48 27.51 -29.12
C GLY A 208 6.83 28.17 -28.95
N PRO A 209 6.91 29.53 -29.04
CA PRO A 209 8.15 30.24 -28.80
C PRO A 209 8.67 29.98 -27.39
N VAL A 210 9.99 29.74 -27.26
CA VAL A 210 10.67 29.53 -25.98
C VAL A 210 10.41 30.66 -24.98
N THR A 211 10.23 31.86 -25.47
CA THR A 211 9.95 33.05 -24.66
C THR A 211 8.58 33.06 -23.99
N GLN A 212 7.64 32.22 -24.42
CA GLN A 212 6.29 32.10 -23.86
C GLN A 212 6.17 30.95 -22.83
N ARG A 213 7.22 30.14 -22.65
CA ARG A 213 7.18 29.05 -21.68
C ARG A 213 7.16 29.54 -20.26
N GLN A 214 6.46 28.81 -19.41
CA GLN A 214 6.33 29.14 -18.00
C GLN A 214 7.68 29.03 -17.28
N ARG A 215 8.11 30.11 -16.62
CA ARG A 215 9.35 30.13 -15.82
C ARG A 215 9.17 29.50 -14.43
N LYS A 216 7.94 29.21 -14.03
CA LYS A 216 7.61 28.50 -12.79
C LYS A 216 6.73 27.29 -13.14
N SER A 217 7.01 26.17 -12.50
CA SER A 217 6.21 24.96 -12.73
C SER A 217 4.76 25.21 -12.34
N PRO A 218 3.80 24.86 -13.18
CA PRO A 218 2.37 24.97 -12.88
C PRO A 218 1.90 23.93 -11.86
N TYR A 219 2.68 22.86 -11.66
CA TYR A 219 2.35 21.81 -10.71
C TYR A 219 2.63 22.25 -9.28
N PRO A 220 1.68 22.11 -8.34
CA PRO A 220 1.90 22.40 -6.93
C PRO A 220 3.00 21.50 -6.36
N MET A 221 3.69 22.01 -5.34
CA MET A 221 4.69 21.21 -4.62
C MET A 221 3.99 20.47 -3.48
N ILE A 222 3.90 19.14 -3.57
CA ILE A 222 3.30 18.28 -2.56
C ILE A 222 4.37 17.59 -1.70
N THR A 223 3.96 17.09 -0.55
CA THR A 223 4.82 16.28 0.34
C THR A 223 5.00 14.86 -0.20
N VAL A 224 5.99 14.15 0.32
CA VAL A 224 6.19 12.73 -0.03
C VAL A 224 5.03 11.86 0.43
N ASP A 225 4.49 12.13 1.63
CA ASP A 225 3.36 11.36 2.17
C ASP A 225 2.08 11.57 1.33
N GLU A 226 1.80 12.79 0.87
CA GLU A 226 0.73 13.05 -0.11
C GLU A 226 0.95 12.31 -1.43
N ALA A 227 2.19 12.31 -1.95
CA ALA A 227 2.52 11.60 -3.18
C ALA A 227 2.31 10.09 -3.04
N LEU A 228 2.75 9.49 -1.92
CA LEU A 228 2.53 8.06 -1.63
C LEU A 228 1.04 7.71 -1.56
N ASN A 229 0.23 8.57 -0.94
CA ASN A 229 -1.22 8.38 -0.89
C ASN A 229 -1.86 8.47 -2.29
N ILE A 230 -1.45 9.44 -3.11
CA ILE A 230 -1.93 9.57 -4.49
C ILE A 230 -1.56 8.33 -5.31
N ILE A 231 -0.31 7.86 -5.23
CA ILE A 231 0.14 6.64 -5.91
C ILE A 231 -0.68 5.45 -5.43
N ALA A 232 -0.83 5.28 -4.11
CA ALA A 232 -1.57 4.16 -3.55
C ALA A 232 -3.04 4.13 -4.03
N ASN A 233 -3.71 5.28 -4.07
CA ASN A 233 -5.11 5.38 -4.52
C ASN A 233 -5.28 5.13 -6.03
N ASN A 234 -4.24 5.32 -6.82
CA ASN A 234 -4.25 5.08 -8.26
C ASN A 234 -3.66 3.71 -8.66
N THR A 235 -3.15 2.93 -7.69
CA THR A 235 -2.55 1.63 -7.91
C THR A 235 -3.51 0.52 -7.55
N GLU A 236 -3.88 -0.30 -8.52
CA GLU A 236 -4.77 -1.44 -8.38
C GLU A 236 -3.98 -2.75 -8.48
N ILE A 237 -4.44 -3.79 -7.80
CA ILE A 237 -3.85 -5.13 -7.90
C ILE A 237 -4.20 -5.71 -9.27
N LEU A 238 -3.22 -6.25 -9.98
CA LEU A 238 -3.47 -7.03 -11.19
C LEU A 238 -4.20 -8.32 -10.81
N GLY A 239 -4.93 -8.90 -11.76
CA GLY A 239 -5.62 -10.17 -11.57
C GLY A 239 -4.71 -11.29 -11.06
N SER A 240 -5.22 -12.50 -10.92
CA SER A 240 -4.49 -13.67 -10.46
C SER A 240 -4.27 -14.66 -11.60
N ILE A 241 -3.20 -15.47 -11.46
CA ILE A 241 -2.85 -16.58 -12.35
C ILE A 241 -2.62 -17.85 -11.54
N THR A 242 -2.84 -19.01 -12.14
CA THR A 242 -2.47 -20.31 -11.56
C THR A 242 -1.06 -20.68 -12.04
N VAL A 243 -0.20 -21.07 -11.10
CA VAL A 243 1.20 -21.44 -11.37
C VAL A 243 1.57 -22.72 -10.63
N PRO A 244 2.52 -23.51 -11.15
CA PRO A 244 2.99 -24.72 -10.47
C PRO A 244 3.76 -24.37 -9.20
N VAL A 245 3.71 -25.28 -8.22
CA VAL A 245 4.51 -25.20 -6.99
C VAL A 245 5.93 -25.60 -7.31
N ASN A 246 6.81 -24.61 -7.40
CA ASN A 246 8.25 -24.76 -7.61
C ASN A 246 9.00 -23.51 -7.13
N GLU A 247 10.31 -23.46 -7.36
CA GLU A 247 11.19 -22.35 -6.93
C GLU A 247 10.81 -20.98 -7.50
N ASN A 248 10.09 -20.92 -8.63
CA ASN A 248 9.65 -19.67 -9.24
C ASN A 248 8.51 -18.98 -8.46
N LEU A 249 7.92 -19.66 -7.47
CA LEU A 249 6.95 -19.05 -6.55
C LEU A 249 7.59 -18.01 -5.62
N VAL A 250 8.90 -18.09 -5.37
CA VAL A 250 9.57 -17.15 -4.47
C VAL A 250 9.31 -15.70 -4.89
N GLY A 251 8.85 -14.90 -3.91
CA GLY A 251 8.47 -13.50 -4.13
C GLY A 251 7.10 -13.30 -4.78
N MET A 252 6.29 -14.34 -5.03
CA MET A 252 4.88 -14.20 -5.42
C MET A 252 3.98 -14.16 -4.18
N VAL A 253 2.82 -13.54 -4.32
CA VAL A 253 1.82 -13.39 -3.26
C VAL A 253 0.62 -14.26 -3.58
N LEU A 254 0.15 -15.06 -2.63
CA LEU A 254 -0.99 -15.95 -2.77
C LEU A 254 -2.28 -15.15 -2.96
N ALA A 255 -3.10 -15.52 -3.94
CA ALA A 255 -4.38 -14.89 -4.24
C ALA A 255 -5.59 -15.57 -3.58
N GLU A 256 -5.37 -16.72 -2.93
CA GLU A 256 -6.38 -17.49 -2.21
C GLU A 256 -5.77 -18.25 -1.03
N ASP A 257 -6.61 -18.71 -0.10
CA ASP A 257 -6.19 -19.64 0.94
C ASP A 257 -5.96 -21.02 0.34
N VAL A 258 -4.86 -21.67 0.74
CA VAL A 258 -4.49 -23.00 0.25
C VAL A 258 -4.66 -24.02 1.37
N TYR A 259 -5.32 -25.13 1.05
CA TYR A 259 -5.69 -26.17 1.99
C TYR A 259 -4.89 -27.44 1.73
N ALA A 260 -4.52 -28.17 2.79
CA ALA A 260 -3.89 -29.47 2.70
C ALA A 260 -4.78 -30.46 1.94
N LYS A 261 -4.25 -31.07 0.89
CA LYS A 261 -4.93 -32.12 0.10
C LYS A 261 -4.69 -33.51 0.64
N GLU A 262 -3.52 -33.71 1.25
CA GLU A 262 -3.07 -34.95 1.84
C GLU A 262 -2.67 -34.72 3.30
N PRO A 263 -2.85 -35.73 4.18
CA PRO A 263 -2.44 -35.62 5.57
C PRO A 263 -0.91 -35.78 5.69
N VAL A 264 -0.30 -35.18 6.71
CA VAL A 264 1.12 -35.38 7.06
C VAL A 264 1.22 -35.83 8.51
N PRO A 265 1.79 -36.99 8.78
CA PRO A 265 2.16 -38.06 7.83
C PRO A 265 0.92 -38.69 7.19
N GLY A 266 1.10 -39.34 6.03
CA GLY A 266 0.05 -40.03 5.29
C GLY A 266 -0.26 -41.46 5.82
N TYR A 267 0.56 -41.94 6.73
CA TYR A 267 0.43 -43.25 7.38
C TYR A 267 0.93 -43.16 8.83
N ARG A 268 0.57 -44.13 9.66
CA ARG A 268 1.11 -44.27 11.03
C ARG A 268 2.60 -44.57 10.94
N ALA A 269 3.46 -43.78 11.53
CA ALA A 269 4.90 -43.87 11.40
C ALA A 269 5.60 -43.95 12.76
N SER A 270 6.74 -44.63 12.81
CA SER A 270 7.60 -44.63 14.00
C SER A 270 8.30 -43.27 14.16
N ILE A 271 8.38 -42.81 15.41
CA ILE A 271 9.11 -41.57 15.77
C ILE A 271 10.61 -41.88 15.96
N LEU A 272 10.97 -43.16 16.21
CA LEU A 272 12.32 -43.57 16.57
C LEU A 272 12.67 -44.93 15.95
N ASP A 273 13.94 -45.32 16.05
CA ASP A 273 14.43 -46.64 15.70
C ASP A 273 14.19 -47.60 16.85
N GLY A 274 13.69 -48.81 16.52
CA GLY A 274 13.38 -49.81 17.54
C GLY A 274 12.56 -50.97 17.03
N TYR A 275 11.55 -51.36 17.80
CA TYR A 275 10.69 -52.51 17.48
C TYR A 275 9.22 -52.13 17.61
N ALA A 276 8.46 -52.39 16.56
CA ALA A 276 7.02 -52.34 16.60
C ALA A 276 6.49 -53.55 17.39
N VAL A 277 5.66 -53.28 18.42
CA VAL A 277 5.19 -54.27 19.37
C VAL A 277 3.67 -54.22 19.53
N VAL A 278 3.10 -55.28 20.08
CA VAL A 278 1.76 -55.26 20.66
C VAL A 278 1.91 -54.87 22.14
N ALA A 279 1.51 -53.68 22.54
CA ALA A 279 1.76 -53.13 23.89
C ALA A 279 1.23 -54.02 25.04
N SER A 280 0.15 -54.76 24.78
CA SER A 280 -0.41 -55.72 25.77
C SER A 280 0.49 -56.91 26.07
N ASP A 281 1.47 -57.22 25.21
CA ASP A 281 2.36 -58.38 25.42
C ASP A 281 3.38 -58.13 26.54
N GLY A 282 3.72 -56.85 26.79
CA GLY A 282 4.62 -56.46 27.87
C GLY A 282 6.10 -56.77 27.64
N PRO A 283 6.93 -56.69 28.71
CA PRO A 283 8.34 -57.13 28.66
C PRO A 283 8.45 -58.61 28.42
N GLY A 284 9.45 -59.03 27.62
CA GLY A 284 9.66 -60.44 27.30
C GLY A 284 10.53 -60.66 26.06
N ILE A 285 10.77 -61.92 25.72
CA ILE A 285 11.56 -62.33 24.53
C ILE A 285 10.59 -62.66 23.41
N TYR A 286 10.77 -62.00 22.26
CA TYR A 286 9.86 -62.12 21.11
C TYR A 286 10.60 -62.38 19.81
N PRO A 287 10.05 -63.22 18.90
CA PRO A 287 10.58 -63.37 17.57
C PRO A 287 10.41 -62.12 16.73
N VAL A 288 11.45 -61.76 15.97
CA VAL A 288 11.44 -60.68 15.00
C VAL A 288 10.93 -61.22 13.68
N VAL A 289 9.72 -60.86 13.27
CA VAL A 289 9.07 -61.42 12.07
C VAL A 289 9.36 -60.65 10.79
N GLY A 290 10.01 -59.50 10.88
CA GLY A 290 10.37 -58.71 9.72
C GLY A 290 10.91 -57.32 10.09
N VAL A 291 11.19 -56.52 9.07
CA VAL A 291 11.72 -55.15 9.21
C VAL A 291 10.83 -54.17 8.45
N SER A 292 10.35 -53.15 9.14
CA SER A 292 9.63 -52.05 8.55
C SER A 292 10.54 -50.82 8.41
N ILE A 293 10.81 -50.47 7.18
CA ILE A 293 11.61 -49.27 6.83
C ILE A 293 10.78 -48.30 5.99
N ALA A 294 11.16 -47.06 5.96
CA ALA A 294 10.54 -46.06 5.08
C ALA A 294 10.60 -46.54 3.61
N ASN A 295 9.50 -46.43 2.89
CA ASN A 295 9.32 -46.89 1.50
C ASN A 295 9.37 -48.43 1.30
N ALA A 296 9.17 -49.22 2.34
CA ALA A 296 8.95 -50.65 2.20
C ALA A 296 7.42 -50.93 2.08
N HIS A 297 7.05 -51.99 1.34
CA HIS A 297 5.68 -52.47 1.28
C HIS A 297 5.29 -53.19 2.60
N SER A 298 5.34 -52.46 3.70
CA SER A 298 4.99 -52.99 5.04
C SER A 298 3.48 -53.06 5.28
N GLU A 299 2.65 -52.63 4.33
CA GLU A 299 1.19 -52.79 4.39
C GLU A 299 0.77 -54.26 4.48
N ASP A 300 1.55 -55.18 3.93
CA ASP A 300 1.30 -56.62 3.98
C ASP A 300 1.80 -57.29 5.27
N MET A 301 2.57 -56.56 6.12
CA MET A 301 3.08 -57.09 7.37
C MET A 301 2.02 -57.08 8.45
N GLN A 302 1.59 -58.25 8.90
CA GLN A 302 0.64 -58.42 9.99
C GLN A 302 1.35 -58.93 11.25
N LEU A 303 1.43 -58.06 12.26
CA LEU A 303 1.97 -58.45 13.57
C LEU A 303 0.87 -59.12 14.41
N LYS A 304 1.19 -60.27 15.02
CA LYS A 304 0.31 -60.98 15.95
C LYS A 304 0.84 -60.80 17.38
N PRO A 305 -0.02 -60.97 18.41
CA PRO A 305 0.46 -60.99 19.78
C PRO A 305 1.60 -62.03 19.94
N GLY A 306 2.63 -61.66 20.69
CA GLY A 306 3.84 -62.46 20.86
C GLY A 306 4.87 -62.32 19.74
N GLN A 307 4.74 -61.38 18.83
CA GLN A 307 5.66 -61.09 17.72
C GLN A 307 6.05 -59.62 17.73
N ILE A 308 7.26 -59.32 17.26
CA ILE A 308 7.75 -57.96 17.06
C ILE A 308 8.31 -57.79 15.66
N ALA A 309 8.36 -56.55 15.17
CA ALA A 309 9.03 -56.22 13.92
C ALA A 309 10.05 -55.10 14.15
N ARG A 310 11.24 -55.23 13.61
CA ARG A 310 12.21 -54.15 13.62
C ARG A 310 11.65 -52.97 12.80
N ILE A 311 11.80 -51.75 13.32
CA ILE A 311 11.29 -50.55 12.66
C ILE A 311 12.30 -49.41 12.77
N THR A 312 12.42 -48.63 11.70
CA THR A 312 13.26 -47.44 11.67
C THR A 312 12.40 -46.17 11.80
N THR A 313 13.02 -45.08 12.21
CA THR A 313 12.39 -43.75 12.22
C THR A 313 11.74 -43.47 10.87
N GLY A 314 10.47 -43.06 10.88
CA GLY A 314 9.65 -42.84 9.68
C GLY A 314 9.13 -44.10 9.01
N GLY A 315 9.48 -45.28 9.51
CA GLY A 315 8.95 -46.58 9.03
C GLY A 315 7.44 -46.69 9.32
N PRO A 316 6.63 -47.24 8.38
CA PRO A 316 5.20 -47.44 8.62
C PRO A 316 4.96 -48.49 9.71
N ILE A 317 4.04 -48.24 10.60
CA ILE A 317 3.67 -49.18 11.68
C ILE A 317 2.98 -50.38 11.07
N PRO A 318 3.52 -51.63 11.28
CA PRO A 318 2.87 -52.84 10.79
C PRO A 318 1.45 -52.99 11.33
N ASN A 319 0.58 -53.59 10.54
CA ASN A 319 -0.77 -53.92 10.99
C ASN A 319 -0.73 -54.83 12.22
N GLY A 320 -1.53 -54.47 13.25
CA GLY A 320 -1.56 -55.20 14.53
C GLY A 320 -0.57 -54.66 15.58
N ALA A 321 0.44 -53.89 15.20
CA ALA A 321 1.31 -53.21 16.17
C ALA A 321 0.57 -52.02 16.81
N THR A 322 0.71 -51.87 18.13
CA THR A 322 0.05 -50.81 18.90
C THR A 322 1.02 -49.83 19.54
N ALA A 323 2.34 -50.14 19.56
CA ALA A 323 3.39 -49.26 20.08
C ALA A 323 4.72 -49.54 19.39
N VAL A 324 5.68 -48.64 19.65
CA VAL A 324 7.11 -48.85 19.32
C VAL A 324 7.93 -48.80 20.62
N VAL A 325 8.90 -49.68 20.76
CA VAL A 325 9.90 -49.65 21.83
C VAL A 325 11.24 -49.26 21.24
N MET A 326 11.96 -48.36 21.90
CA MET A 326 13.29 -47.89 21.48
C MET A 326 14.27 -49.06 21.47
N VAL A 327 15.22 -49.05 20.53
CA VAL A 327 16.27 -50.08 20.47
C VAL A 327 17.10 -50.13 21.75
N GLU A 328 17.28 -49.02 22.43
CA GLU A 328 18.00 -48.87 23.69
C GLU A 328 17.35 -49.61 24.88
N ASP A 329 16.06 -49.85 24.80
CA ASP A 329 15.28 -50.56 25.81
C ASP A 329 15.14 -52.07 25.46
N THR A 330 16.06 -52.59 24.68
CA THR A 330 16.02 -54.00 24.20
C THR A 330 17.38 -54.67 24.24
N SER A 331 17.41 -56.01 24.20
CA SER A 331 18.62 -56.80 24.04
C SER A 331 18.44 -57.86 22.97
N LEU A 332 19.45 -58.03 22.09
CA LEU A 332 19.48 -59.12 21.11
C LEU A 332 19.67 -60.43 21.82
N VAL A 333 18.79 -61.42 21.60
CA VAL A 333 18.84 -62.74 22.19
C VAL A 333 19.39 -63.74 21.20
N SER A 334 18.91 -63.76 19.95
CA SER A 334 19.45 -64.62 18.90
C SER A 334 19.46 -63.95 17.54
N ALA A 335 20.42 -64.31 16.70
CA ALA A 335 20.53 -63.86 15.32
C ALA A 335 20.75 -65.08 14.39
N SER A 336 20.48 -64.88 13.09
CA SER A 336 20.75 -65.86 12.05
C SER A 336 22.22 -66.27 12.04
N ALA A 337 22.54 -67.48 11.51
CA ALA A 337 23.87 -68.02 11.50
C ALA A 337 24.93 -67.15 10.79
N ASP A 338 24.50 -66.32 9.85
CA ASP A 338 25.33 -65.34 9.15
C ASP A 338 25.41 -63.94 9.88
N GLY A 339 24.66 -63.80 10.99
CA GLY A 339 24.63 -62.58 11.79
C GLY A 339 23.91 -61.38 11.11
N LEU A 340 23.24 -61.64 9.99
CA LEU A 340 22.59 -60.53 9.22
C LEU A 340 21.13 -60.23 9.62
N GLN A 341 20.49 -61.19 10.35
CA GLN A 341 19.10 -61.05 10.76
C GLN A 341 18.94 -61.30 12.26
N GLU A 342 18.17 -60.45 12.92
CA GLU A 342 17.75 -60.68 14.30
C GLU A 342 16.61 -61.71 14.32
N GLU A 343 16.72 -62.78 15.09
CA GLU A 343 15.69 -63.82 15.19
C GLU A 343 14.80 -63.60 16.42
N SER A 344 15.40 -63.24 17.56
CA SER A 344 14.66 -62.89 18.77
C SER A 344 15.31 -61.76 19.56
N VAL A 345 14.49 -60.96 20.16
CA VAL A 345 14.91 -59.78 20.94
C VAL A 345 14.10 -59.72 22.23
N GLU A 346 14.77 -59.40 23.32
CA GLU A 346 14.16 -59.15 24.63
C GLU A 346 13.78 -57.69 24.76
N ILE A 347 12.50 -57.41 25.06
CA ILE A 347 11.92 -56.10 25.37
C ILE A 347 11.97 -55.94 26.90
N HIS A 348 12.59 -54.85 27.37
CA HIS A 348 12.77 -54.60 28.80
C HIS A 348 11.68 -53.75 29.45
N VAL A 349 10.91 -53.00 28.64
CA VAL A 349 9.97 -51.99 29.12
C VAL A 349 8.52 -52.36 28.76
N GLN A 350 7.59 -51.88 29.58
CA GLN A 350 6.15 -51.92 29.26
C GLN A 350 5.78 -50.73 28.39
N ALA A 351 5.53 -50.94 27.12
CA ALA A 351 5.01 -49.90 26.23
C ALA A 351 3.52 -49.62 26.51
N ARG A 352 3.11 -48.41 26.21
CA ARG A 352 1.70 -47.98 26.20
C ARG A 352 1.16 -47.98 24.77
N ASP A 353 -0.14 -48.16 24.60
CA ASP A 353 -0.77 -47.99 23.28
C ASP A 353 -0.49 -46.61 22.69
N ASN A 354 -0.12 -46.59 21.41
CA ASN A 354 0.31 -45.45 20.61
C ASN A 354 1.60 -44.77 21.06
N GLU A 355 2.36 -45.38 21.97
CA GLU A 355 3.67 -44.87 22.37
C GLU A 355 4.65 -44.90 21.21
N TRP A 356 5.35 -43.79 20.99
CA TRP A 356 6.30 -43.55 19.89
C TRP A 356 5.73 -43.74 18.48
N ILE A 357 4.40 -43.63 18.32
CA ILE A 357 3.72 -43.65 17.03
C ILE A 357 3.25 -42.24 16.66
N ARG A 358 3.56 -41.86 15.45
CA ARG A 358 3.05 -40.63 14.82
C ARG A 358 1.81 -40.99 14.03
N GLU A 359 0.66 -40.50 14.47
CA GLU A 359 -0.62 -40.81 13.85
C GLU A 359 -0.81 -40.05 12.52
N ILE A 360 -1.66 -40.58 11.64
CA ILE A 360 -1.99 -40.00 10.35
C ILE A 360 -2.50 -38.56 10.56
N GLY A 361 -1.93 -37.61 9.85
CA GLY A 361 -2.33 -36.20 9.91
C GLY A 361 -2.00 -35.51 11.22
N SER A 362 -1.17 -36.09 12.08
CA SER A 362 -0.79 -35.48 13.36
C SER A 362 -0.07 -34.15 13.22
N ASP A 363 0.64 -33.88 12.13
CA ASP A 363 1.24 -32.58 11.82
C ASP A 363 0.28 -31.70 11.06
N THR A 364 -0.33 -32.27 10.00
CA THR A 364 -1.26 -31.54 9.14
C THR A 364 -2.38 -32.46 8.68
N SER A 365 -3.61 -32.17 9.08
CA SER A 365 -4.79 -32.90 8.62
C SER A 365 -5.31 -32.33 7.30
N VAL A 366 -5.99 -33.18 6.51
CA VAL A 366 -6.66 -32.77 5.27
C VAL A 366 -7.62 -31.61 5.56
N GLY A 367 -7.62 -30.59 4.70
CA GLY A 367 -8.45 -29.40 4.85
C GLY A 367 -7.91 -28.32 5.80
N THR A 368 -6.75 -28.55 6.43
CA THR A 368 -6.05 -27.49 7.18
C THR A 368 -5.58 -26.40 6.23
N VAL A 369 -5.81 -25.13 6.59
CA VAL A 369 -5.22 -23.99 5.88
C VAL A 369 -3.73 -23.96 6.13
N ILE A 370 -2.93 -24.12 5.09
CA ILE A 370 -1.45 -24.18 5.16
C ILE A 370 -0.77 -22.87 4.78
N VAL A 371 -1.32 -22.15 3.81
CA VAL A 371 -0.88 -20.80 3.43
C VAL A 371 -2.11 -19.95 3.16
N ARG A 372 -2.07 -18.70 3.58
CA ARG A 372 -3.22 -17.80 3.49
C ARG A 372 -3.11 -16.87 2.28
N LYS A 373 -4.27 -16.43 1.80
CA LYS A 373 -4.35 -15.31 0.85
C LYS A 373 -3.58 -14.09 1.37
N GLY A 374 -2.83 -13.45 0.48
CA GLY A 374 -1.98 -12.30 0.80
C GLY A 374 -0.61 -12.67 1.37
N GLN A 375 -0.33 -13.95 1.64
CA GLN A 375 0.97 -14.39 2.10
C GLN A 375 1.99 -14.36 0.97
N LEU A 376 3.16 -13.77 1.24
CA LEU A 376 4.32 -13.76 0.35
C LEU A 376 5.03 -15.12 0.46
N VAL A 377 5.30 -15.75 -0.66
CA VAL A 377 6.15 -16.95 -0.71
C VAL A 377 7.61 -16.53 -0.61
N THR A 378 8.29 -16.98 0.44
CA THR A 378 9.69 -16.63 0.72
C THR A 378 10.61 -17.83 0.51
N ALA A 379 11.89 -17.56 0.24
CA ALA A 379 12.90 -18.62 0.17
C ALA A 379 13.26 -19.18 1.58
N VAL A 380 12.90 -18.48 2.64
CA VAL A 380 13.23 -18.80 4.03
C VAL A 380 12.09 -19.52 4.74
N GLY A 381 10.84 -19.18 4.41
CA GLY A 381 9.65 -19.57 5.17
C GLY A 381 9.16 -20.99 4.99
N GLY A 382 9.70 -21.74 4.04
CA GLY A 382 9.28 -23.13 3.82
C GLY A 382 7.90 -23.29 3.18
N GLU A 383 7.29 -22.22 2.66
CA GLU A 383 5.97 -22.26 2.00
C GLU A 383 5.94 -23.28 0.87
N ILE A 384 7.01 -23.36 0.05
CA ILE A 384 7.13 -24.34 -1.03
C ILE A 384 7.19 -25.76 -0.46
N GLY A 385 7.95 -25.91 0.63
CA GLY A 385 8.09 -27.21 1.31
C GLY A 385 6.76 -27.73 1.84
N VAL A 386 6.00 -26.89 2.55
CA VAL A 386 4.70 -27.30 3.11
C VAL A 386 3.66 -27.55 2.01
N LEU A 387 3.61 -26.72 0.96
CA LEU A 387 2.71 -26.93 -0.19
C LEU A 387 2.97 -28.29 -0.85
N SER A 388 4.27 -28.63 -1.04
CA SER A 388 4.68 -29.90 -1.64
C SER A 388 4.34 -31.08 -0.75
N SER A 389 4.57 -30.97 0.58
CA SER A 389 4.35 -32.08 1.53
C SER A 389 2.90 -32.50 1.67
N VAL A 390 1.94 -31.61 1.39
CA VAL A 390 0.50 -31.86 1.49
C VAL A 390 -0.17 -32.07 0.12
N GLY A 391 0.60 -32.38 -0.94
CA GLY A 391 0.10 -32.74 -2.27
C GLY A 391 -0.46 -31.58 -3.11
N VAL A 392 -0.14 -30.33 -2.79
CA VAL A 392 -0.51 -29.17 -3.58
C VAL A 392 0.46 -28.98 -4.74
N ARG A 393 -0.04 -29.08 -5.97
CA ARG A 393 0.79 -28.99 -7.20
C ARG A 393 0.75 -27.64 -7.86
N GLU A 394 -0.33 -26.91 -7.70
CA GLU A 394 -0.58 -25.59 -8.29
C GLU A 394 -1.25 -24.69 -7.28
N VAL A 395 -0.97 -23.39 -7.37
CA VAL A 395 -1.57 -22.35 -6.52
C VAL A 395 -1.94 -21.12 -7.34
N ARG A 396 -2.94 -20.36 -6.88
CA ARG A 396 -3.27 -19.05 -7.44
C ARG A 396 -2.46 -17.97 -6.75
N VAL A 397 -1.78 -17.16 -7.56
CA VAL A 397 -0.97 -16.02 -7.11
C VAL A 397 -1.42 -14.76 -7.82
N TYR A 398 -1.17 -13.59 -7.23
CA TYR A 398 -1.36 -12.32 -7.93
C TYR A 398 -0.34 -12.18 -9.06
N LYS A 399 -0.82 -11.63 -10.20
CA LYS A 399 0.03 -11.38 -11.36
C LYS A 399 1.01 -10.26 -11.04
N ARG A 400 2.30 -10.47 -11.37
CA ARG A 400 3.32 -9.43 -11.25
C ARG A 400 3.23 -8.46 -12.44
N PRO A 401 3.42 -7.14 -12.21
CA PRO A 401 3.47 -6.16 -13.28
C PRO A 401 4.73 -6.30 -14.12
N VAL A 402 4.60 -5.99 -15.40
CA VAL A 402 5.73 -5.79 -16.32
C VAL A 402 6.15 -4.32 -16.27
N ILE A 403 7.45 -4.07 -16.11
CA ILE A 403 8.02 -2.73 -16.00
C ILE A 403 8.72 -2.35 -17.30
N GLY A 404 8.46 -1.16 -17.84
CA GLY A 404 9.22 -0.56 -18.92
C GLY A 404 10.23 0.46 -18.37
N ILE A 405 11.47 0.44 -18.87
CA ILE A 405 12.49 1.43 -18.54
C ILE A 405 12.88 2.18 -19.80
N LEU A 406 12.82 3.52 -19.76
CA LEU A 406 13.13 4.42 -20.87
C LEU A 406 13.97 5.60 -20.37
N SER A 407 15.10 5.90 -20.99
CA SER A 407 15.87 7.12 -20.74
C SER A 407 15.58 8.16 -21.81
N THR A 408 15.61 9.46 -21.43
CA THR A 408 15.40 10.58 -22.36
C THR A 408 16.57 11.57 -22.26
N GLY A 409 16.93 12.18 -23.35
CA GLY A 409 17.93 13.25 -23.41
C GLY A 409 18.92 13.08 -24.58
N ASN A 410 19.18 14.16 -25.30
CA ASN A 410 20.13 14.17 -26.44
C ASN A 410 21.59 13.99 -25.99
N GLU A 411 21.89 14.29 -24.73
CA GLU A 411 23.22 14.12 -24.15
C GLU A 411 23.51 12.69 -23.70
N VAL A 412 22.45 11.85 -23.56
CA VAL A 412 22.55 10.51 -23.00
C VAL A 412 22.90 9.52 -24.11
N VAL A 413 23.94 8.74 -23.88
CA VAL A 413 24.34 7.64 -24.78
C VAL A 413 24.30 6.32 -24.01
N ASN A 414 24.35 5.19 -24.74
CA ASN A 414 24.31 3.88 -24.10
C ASN A 414 25.47 3.70 -23.08
N TYR A 415 25.22 2.92 -22.06
CA TYR A 415 26.21 2.73 -20.97
C TYR A 415 27.50 2.03 -21.44
N ASP A 416 27.46 1.28 -22.53
CA ASP A 416 28.58 0.55 -23.16
C ASP A 416 29.25 1.34 -24.30
N GLU A 417 28.85 2.60 -24.54
CA GLU A 417 29.50 3.44 -25.55
C GLU A 417 31.02 3.55 -25.26
N PRO A 418 31.90 3.16 -26.20
CA PRO A 418 33.35 3.12 -25.93
C PRO A 418 33.93 4.50 -25.61
N GLU A 419 33.56 5.51 -26.39
CA GLU A 419 34.09 6.87 -26.29
C GLU A 419 32.98 7.91 -26.24
N LEU A 420 33.09 8.86 -25.32
CA LEU A 420 32.14 9.97 -25.21
C LEU A 420 32.61 11.16 -26.05
N LYS A 421 31.69 11.71 -26.83
CA LYS A 421 31.90 13.03 -27.44
C LYS A 421 31.68 14.12 -26.39
N TYR A 422 32.20 15.30 -26.67
CA TYR A 422 32.00 16.45 -25.79
C TYR A 422 30.51 16.74 -25.58
N GLY A 423 30.09 16.83 -24.33
CA GLY A 423 28.69 17.05 -23.95
C GLY A 423 27.85 15.76 -23.78
N GLN A 424 28.39 14.59 -24.07
CA GLN A 424 27.69 13.31 -23.86
C GLN A 424 27.99 12.74 -22.48
N ILE A 425 27.01 12.01 -21.95
CA ILE A 425 27.10 11.22 -20.72
C ILE A 425 26.58 9.80 -20.94
N ARG A 426 27.15 8.81 -20.27
CA ARG A 426 26.63 7.44 -20.29
C ARG A 426 25.38 7.32 -19.45
N ASP A 427 24.38 6.60 -19.96
CA ASP A 427 23.17 6.25 -19.22
C ASP A 427 23.52 5.34 -18.04
N SER A 428 23.41 5.88 -16.83
CA SER A 428 23.59 5.13 -15.58
C SER A 428 22.26 4.73 -14.93
N ASN A 429 21.16 5.38 -15.30
CA ASN A 429 19.85 5.13 -14.71
C ASN A 429 19.22 3.82 -15.21
N ARG A 430 19.15 3.67 -16.52
CA ARG A 430 18.55 2.51 -17.18
C ARG A 430 19.20 1.18 -16.72
N PRO A 431 20.54 0.97 -16.80
CA PRO A 431 21.15 -0.28 -16.32
C PRO A 431 20.92 -0.52 -14.82
N THR A 432 20.85 0.54 -14.00
CA THR A 432 20.54 0.44 -12.57
C THR A 432 19.12 -0.10 -12.37
N PHE A 433 18.13 0.42 -13.08
CA PHE A 433 16.73 -0.02 -12.92
C PHE A 433 16.46 -1.40 -13.52
N LEU A 434 17.13 -1.75 -14.61
CA LEU A 434 17.11 -3.11 -15.15
C LEU A 434 17.62 -4.12 -14.11
N ALA A 435 18.73 -3.77 -13.41
CA ALA A 435 19.30 -4.60 -12.36
C ALA A 435 18.37 -4.69 -11.13
N ILE A 436 17.81 -3.57 -10.66
CA ILE A 436 16.88 -3.54 -9.52
C ILE A 436 15.63 -4.38 -9.84
N GLY A 437 15.03 -4.21 -11.01
CA GLY A 437 13.84 -4.97 -11.42
C GLY A 437 14.11 -6.47 -11.44
N LYS A 438 15.26 -6.89 -11.98
CA LYS A 438 15.66 -8.30 -11.99
C LYS A 438 15.84 -8.86 -10.58
N VAL A 439 16.52 -8.14 -9.69
CA VAL A 439 16.76 -8.58 -8.29
C VAL A 439 15.46 -8.63 -7.49
N THR A 440 14.53 -7.70 -7.74
CA THR A 440 13.22 -7.68 -7.08
C THR A 440 12.20 -8.65 -7.68
N GLY A 441 12.59 -9.38 -8.73
CA GLY A 441 11.78 -10.45 -9.34
C GLY A 441 10.66 -9.96 -10.25
N PHE A 442 10.70 -8.71 -10.73
CA PHE A 442 9.78 -8.20 -11.73
C PHE A 442 10.32 -8.38 -13.15
N GLU A 443 9.43 -8.63 -14.11
CA GLU A 443 9.79 -8.61 -15.52
C GLU A 443 10.06 -7.18 -15.97
N VAL A 444 11.23 -6.95 -16.61
CA VAL A 444 11.64 -5.62 -17.05
C VAL A 444 11.90 -5.61 -18.54
N LYS A 445 11.28 -4.66 -19.26
CA LYS A 445 11.52 -4.38 -20.66
C LYS A 445 12.34 -3.11 -20.83
N ASP A 446 13.40 -3.21 -21.63
CA ASP A 446 14.29 -2.09 -21.95
C ASP A 446 13.83 -1.41 -23.25
N PHE A 447 13.44 -0.13 -23.14
CA PHE A 447 13.03 0.70 -24.29
C PHE A 447 14.15 1.65 -24.77
N GLY A 448 15.35 1.51 -24.23
CA GLY A 448 16.51 2.27 -24.67
C GLY A 448 16.49 3.75 -24.29
N ILE A 449 17.02 4.56 -25.19
CA ILE A 449 17.16 6.01 -25.03
C ILE A 449 16.39 6.67 -26.16
N VAL A 450 15.57 7.67 -25.86
CA VAL A 450 14.86 8.48 -26.84
C VAL A 450 15.40 9.92 -26.83
N SER A 451 15.50 10.52 -28.02
CA SER A 451 15.92 11.92 -28.16
C SER A 451 14.86 12.89 -27.65
N ASP A 452 15.25 14.16 -27.43
CA ASP A 452 14.33 15.26 -27.08
C ASP A 452 13.51 15.72 -28.32
N SER A 453 12.90 14.77 -29.02
CA SER A 453 11.97 14.96 -30.13
C SER A 453 10.57 14.57 -29.71
N ALA A 454 9.61 15.50 -29.80
CA ALA A 454 8.24 15.24 -29.38
C ALA A 454 7.61 14.03 -30.10
N GLN A 455 7.86 13.89 -31.41
CA GLN A 455 7.31 12.80 -32.21
C GLN A 455 7.94 11.44 -31.88
N GLU A 456 9.26 11.38 -31.70
CA GLU A 456 9.94 10.14 -31.30
C GLU A 456 9.52 9.72 -29.91
N LEU A 457 9.47 10.67 -28.97
CA LEU A 457 9.05 10.44 -27.59
C LEU A 457 7.62 9.88 -27.54
N GLU A 458 6.69 10.49 -28.28
CA GLU A 458 5.30 10.01 -28.37
C GLU A 458 5.22 8.59 -28.91
N ASN A 459 5.95 8.28 -29.99
CA ASN A 459 5.95 6.95 -30.62
C ASN A 459 6.50 5.88 -29.64
N VAL A 460 7.61 6.17 -28.97
CA VAL A 460 8.23 5.22 -28.02
C VAL A 460 7.36 5.04 -26.78
N LEU A 461 6.73 6.11 -26.28
CA LEU A 461 5.80 6.01 -25.14
C LEU A 461 4.58 5.16 -25.47
N LYS A 462 3.95 5.34 -26.65
CA LYS A 462 2.84 4.49 -27.12
C LYS A 462 3.25 3.02 -27.21
N LEU A 463 4.41 2.74 -27.82
CA LEU A 463 4.94 1.39 -27.92
C LEU A 463 5.20 0.78 -26.53
N ALA A 464 5.80 1.53 -25.62
CA ALA A 464 6.08 1.04 -24.28
C ALA A 464 4.78 0.74 -23.51
N LEU A 465 3.82 1.67 -23.51
CA LEU A 465 2.55 1.54 -22.80
C LEU A 465 1.69 0.38 -23.30
N SER A 466 1.81 -0.03 -24.56
CA SER A 466 1.14 -1.22 -25.07
C SER A 466 1.75 -2.54 -24.55
N GLN A 467 2.95 -2.52 -23.97
CA GLN A 467 3.69 -3.73 -23.59
C GLN A 467 3.93 -3.89 -22.09
N VAL A 468 3.66 -2.85 -21.29
CA VAL A 468 3.96 -2.86 -19.86
C VAL A 468 2.77 -2.39 -19.01
N ASP A 469 2.82 -2.67 -17.72
CA ASP A 469 1.84 -2.19 -16.74
C ASP A 469 2.34 -0.91 -16.05
N VAL A 470 3.65 -0.78 -15.90
CA VAL A 470 4.30 0.36 -15.27
C VAL A 470 5.44 0.84 -16.15
N LEU A 471 5.41 2.10 -16.56
CA LEU A 471 6.49 2.74 -17.30
C LEU A 471 7.30 3.67 -16.40
N VAL A 472 8.60 3.47 -16.38
CA VAL A 472 9.56 4.34 -15.67
C VAL A 472 10.41 5.06 -16.71
N THR A 473 10.33 6.39 -16.72
CA THR A 473 11.18 7.23 -17.58
C THR A 473 12.19 8.00 -16.72
N THR A 474 13.35 8.30 -17.26
CA THR A 474 14.37 9.15 -16.61
C THR A 474 14.80 10.30 -17.51
N GLY A 475 14.91 11.50 -16.94
CA GLY A 475 15.18 12.73 -17.70
C GLY A 475 13.88 13.42 -18.14
N GLY A 476 13.97 14.56 -18.79
CA GLY A 476 12.86 15.30 -19.39
C GLY A 476 11.77 15.81 -18.44
N VAL A 477 12.02 15.92 -17.13
CA VAL A 477 10.99 16.26 -16.11
C VAL A 477 11.22 17.56 -15.35
N SER A 478 12.32 18.28 -15.64
CA SER A 478 12.63 19.55 -14.96
C SER A 478 11.84 20.72 -15.59
N MET A 479 12.41 21.89 -15.62
CA MET A 479 11.85 23.11 -16.21
C MET A 479 12.64 23.56 -17.44
N GLY A 480 13.44 22.65 -18.01
CA GLY A 480 14.28 22.93 -19.16
C GLY A 480 13.47 23.15 -20.45
N GLU A 481 14.11 23.79 -21.40
CA GLU A 481 13.53 24.07 -22.72
C GLU A 481 13.14 22.79 -23.49
N PHE A 482 13.87 21.70 -23.21
CA PHE A 482 13.70 20.40 -23.86
C PHE A 482 12.95 19.37 -22.98
N ASP A 483 12.33 19.80 -21.87
CA ASP A 483 11.55 18.92 -21.02
C ASP A 483 10.16 18.64 -21.63
N LEU A 484 10.14 17.84 -22.69
CA LEU A 484 8.94 17.54 -23.50
C LEU A 484 8.06 16.43 -22.92
N LEU A 485 8.53 15.73 -21.88
CA LEU A 485 7.83 14.53 -21.38
C LEU A 485 6.45 14.85 -20.80
N LYS A 486 6.33 15.85 -19.92
CA LYS A 486 5.03 16.23 -19.33
C LYS A 486 4.04 16.71 -20.38
N PRO A 487 4.41 17.62 -21.30
CA PRO A 487 3.54 18.00 -22.41
C PRO A 487 3.12 16.83 -23.30
N THR A 488 4.03 15.90 -23.60
CA THR A 488 3.69 14.72 -24.42
C THR A 488 2.73 13.80 -23.68
N LEU A 489 2.97 13.52 -22.39
CA LEU A 489 2.05 12.71 -21.59
C LEU A 489 0.65 13.32 -21.51
N GLU A 490 0.56 14.61 -21.19
CA GLU A 490 -0.72 15.29 -20.94
C GLU A 490 -1.48 15.61 -22.22
N ARG A 491 -0.80 16.10 -23.26
CA ARG A 491 -1.45 16.63 -24.48
C ARG A 491 -1.52 15.65 -25.64
N SER A 492 -0.46 14.83 -25.84
CA SER A 492 -0.45 13.86 -26.94
C SER A 492 -1.04 12.51 -26.57
N LEU A 493 -0.83 12.08 -25.31
CA LEU A 493 -1.28 10.78 -24.84
C LEU A 493 -2.53 10.86 -23.94
N GLU A 494 -2.98 12.07 -23.61
CA GLU A 494 -4.12 12.31 -22.72
C GLU A 494 -3.98 11.65 -21.32
N ALA A 495 -2.73 11.46 -20.87
CA ALA A 495 -2.44 10.93 -19.55
C ALA A 495 -2.82 11.92 -18.46
N THR A 496 -3.34 11.44 -17.35
CA THR A 496 -3.61 12.26 -16.16
C THR A 496 -2.34 12.38 -15.32
N ILE A 497 -1.75 13.58 -15.27
CA ILE A 497 -0.63 13.88 -14.36
C ILE A 497 -1.21 14.23 -12.98
N HIS A 498 -0.93 13.38 -11.98
CA HIS A 498 -1.40 13.55 -10.62
C HIS A 498 -0.53 14.51 -9.82
N PHE A 499 0.77 14.48 -10.03
CA PHE A 499 1.72 15.44 -9.49
C PHE A 499 2.98 15.52 -10.36
N GLY A 500 3.66 16.66 -10.29
CA GLY A 500 4.89 16.92 -11.05
C GLY A 500 6.01 17.56 -10.23
N ARG A 501 5.82 17.76 -8.91
CA ARG A 501 6.82 18.34 -7.99
C ARG A 501 6.65 17.86 -6.56
N LEU A 502 7.77 17.55 -5.89
CA LEU A 502 7.82 17.06 -4.53
C LEU A 502 8.67 17.95 -3.60
N LYS A 503 8.22 18.11 -2.37
CA LYS A 503 8.98 18.79 -1.30
C LYS A 503 9.94 17.80 -0.66
N MET A 504 10.99 17.43 -1.40
CA MET A 504 11.99 16.47 -0.95
C MET A 504 13.39 16.78 -1.53
N LYS A 505 14.40 16.16 -0.93
CA LYS A 505 15.78 16.08 -1.42
C LYS A 505 16.29 14.63 -1.25
N PRO A 506 16.86 14.03 -2.33
CA PRO A 506 16.77 14.43 -3.73
C PRO A 506 15.39 14.10 -4.32
N GLY A 507 15.10 14.41 -5.60
CA GLY A 507 13.91 13.93 -6.28
C GLY A 507 12.81 14.96 -6.53
N LYS A 508 13.06 16.27 -6.30
CA LYS A 508 12.07 17.35 -6.45
C LYS A 508 11.20 17.29 -7.73
N PRO A 509 11.72 17.06 -8.95
CA PRO A 509 10.92 17.11 -10.18
C PRO A 509 10.22 15.78 -10.53
N THR A 510 10.16 14.81 -9.63
CA THR A 510 9.46 13.53 -9.86
C THR A 510 8.00 13.77 -10.25
N THR A 511 7.56 13.06 -11.29
CA THR A 511 6.21 13.13 -11.84
C THR A 511 5.56 11.75 -11.80
N PHE A 512 4.28 11.72 -11.45
CA PHE A 512 3.45 10.52 -11.51
C PHE A 512 2.20 10.81 -12.33
N ALA A 513 1.94 9.93 -13.29
CA ALA A 513 0.78 10.00 -14.16
C ALA A 513 0.15 8.62 -14.34
N THR A 514 -1.10 8.60 -14.78
CA THR A 514 -1.82 7.40 -15.19
C THR A 514 -2.45 7.60 -16.56
N ILE A 515 -2.60 6.52 -17.30
CA ILE A 515 -3.30 6.49 -18.58
C ILE A 515 -4.10 5.19 -18.68
N ILE A 516 -5.21 5.22 -19.42
CA ILE A 516 -5.92 4.01 -19.84
C ILE A 516 -5.40 3.64 -21.23
N SER A 517 -4.81 2.46 -21.34
CA SER A 517 -4.37 1.88 -22.61
C SER A 517 -4.82 0.43 -22.66
N ASP A 518 -5.41 0.03 -23.79
CA ASP A 518 -5.96 -1.32 -24.00
C ASP A 518 -6.89 -1.77 -22.84
N GLU A 519 -7.83 -0.90 -22.46
CA GLU A 519 -8.79 -1.10 -21.36
C GLU A 519 -8.16 -1.31 -19.98
N SER A 520 -6.85 -1.09 -19.83
CA SER A 520 -6.14 -1.23 -18.56
C SER A 520 -5.47 0.07 -18.14
N LYS A 521 -5.49 0.32 -16.82
CA LYS A 521 -4.79 1.47 -16.24
C LYS A 521 -3.29 1.18 -16.19
N LYS A 522 -2.49 2.04 -16.81
CA LYS A 522 -1.02 2.01 -16.75
C LYS A 522 -0.51 3.12 -15.85
N LEU A 523 0.53 2.82 -15.10
CA LEU A 523 1.21 3.80 -14.24
C LEU A 523 2.46 4.32 -14.95
N ILE A 524 2.70 5.63 -14.85
CA ILE A 524 3.86 6.28 -15.44
C ILE A 524 4.60 7.05 -14.35
N PHE A 525 5.84 6.65 -14.08
CA PHE A 525 6.74 7.34 -13.18
C PHE A 525 7.85 8.02 -13.99
N SER A 526 7.84 9.33 -14.02
CA SER A 526 8.89 10.09 -14.70
C SER A 526 9.84 10.65 -13.63
N LEU A 527 11.02 10.04 -13.57
CA LEU A 527 12.03 10.28 -12.55
C LEU A 527 13.07 11.30 -13.03
N PRO A 528 13.76 12.00 -12.11
CA PRO A 528 14.79 12.94 -12.49
C PRO A 528 15.94 12.29 -13.27
N GLY A 529 16.63 13.04 -14.16
CA GLY A 529 17.83 12.57 -14.86
C GLY A 529 19.03 12.35 -13.94
N ASN A 530 19.18 13.13 -12.85
CA ASN A 530 20.24 12.93 -11.88
C ASN A 530 20.16 11.54 -11.23
N PRO A 531 21.21 10.70 -11.29
CA PRO A 531 21.12 9.27 -11.00
C PRO A 531 20.74 8.94 -9.55
N VAL A 532 21.26 9.70 -8.59
CA VAL A 532 20.87 9.51 -7.18
C VAL A 532 19.41 9.88 -6.94
N SER A 533 18.94 10.96 -7.58
CA SER A 533 17.52 11.34 -7.48
C SER A 533 16.62 10.27 -8.07
N ALA A 534 16.99 9.75 -9.23
CA ALA A 534 16.26 8.69 -9.91
C ALA A 534 16.18 7.41 -9.04
N THR A 535 17.31 6.97 -8.49
CA THR A 535 17.36 5.77 -7.65
C THR A 535 16.58 5.93 -6.35
N VAL A 536 16.74 7.06 -5.65
CA VAL A 536 15.99 7.32 -4.40
C VAL A 536 14.49 7.35 -4.67
N THR A 537 14.03 8.00 -5.72
CA THR A 537 12.61 8.07 -6.05
C THR A 537 12.05 6.74 -6.58
N PHE A 538 12.86 5.91 -7.22
CA PHE A 538 12.49 4.55 -7.57
C PHE A 538 12.15 3.73 -6.33
N TYR A 539 13.03 3.72 -5.32
CA TYR A 539 12.78 2.99 -4.07
C TYR A 539 11.59 3.54 -3.29
N LEU A 540 11.39 4.86 -3.29
CA LEU A 540 10.31 5.48 -2.52
C LEU A 540 8.93 5.36 -3.17
N PHE A 541 8.85 5.35 -4.50
CA PHE A 541 7.57 5.45 -5.20
C PHE A 541 7.30 4.27 -6.15
N VAL A 542 8.29 3.89 -6.96
CA VAL A 542 8.09 2.86 -7.98
C VAL A 542 8.00 1.47 -7.35
N LEU A 543 8.99 1.10 -6.55
CA LEU A 543 9.02 -0.23 -5.92
C LEU A 543 7.83 -0.51 -5.01
N PRO A 544 7.37 0.41 -4.14
CA PRO A 544 6.12 0.24 -3.40
C PRO A 544 4.89 0.06 -4.30
N ALA A 545 4.77 0.83 -5.38
CA ALA A 545 3.68 0.66 -6.33
C ALA A 545 3.70 -0.72 -7.00
N LEU A 546 4.87 -1.20 -7.44
CA LEU A 546 5.03 -2.54 -8.02
C LEU A 546 4.63 -3.64 -7.04
N ARG A 547 5.05 -3.54 -5.79
CA ARG A 547 4.65 -4.46 -4.73
C ARG A 547 3.13 -4.46 -4.52
N LYS A 548 2.52 -3.27 -4.46
CA LYS A 548 1.07 -3.14 -4.33
C LYS A 548 0.33 -3.79 -5.49
N ILE A 549 0.76 -3.54 -6.74
CA ILE A 549 0.20 -4.18 -7.95
C ILE A 549 0.29 -5.70 -7.86
N ALA A 550 1.40 -6.23 -7.35
CA ALA A 550 1.66 -7.66 -7.16
C ALA A 550 0.96 -8.27 -5.94
N GLY A 551 0.11 -7.52 -5.23
CA GLY A 551 -0.72 -8.01 -4.13
C GLY A 551 -0.04 -8.10 -2.77
N TYR A 552 1.13 -7.47 -2.57
CA TYR A 552 1.77 -7.41 -1.26
C TYR A 552 0.87 -6.69 -0.25
N VAL A 553 0.65 -7.28 0.92
CA VAL A 553 -0.10 -6.65 2.01
C VAL A 553 0.71 -5.49 2.57
N ASP A 554 1.97 -5.74 2.90
CA ASP A 554 2.94 -4.72 3.32
C ASP A 554 3.80 -4.32 2.11
N TRP A 555 3.26 -3.44 1.28
CA TRP A 555 3.92 -3.00 0.04
C TRP A 555 4.99 -1.93 0.27
N ASN A 556 5.01 -1.25 1.42
CA ASN A 556 6.07 -0.31 1.79
C ASN A 556 7.40 -1.02 2.07
N LEU A 557 8.50 -0.28 1.97
CA LEU A 557 9.80 -0.77 2.37
C LEU A 557 9.91 -0.81 3.90
N PRO A 558 10.65 -1.78 4.48
CA PRO A 558 10.87 -1.84 5.92
C PRO A 558 11.56 -0.59 6.45
N ILE A 559 11.14 -0.15 7.64
CA ILE A 559 11.75 0.98 8.35
C ILE A 559 12.32 0.46 9.68
N VAL A 560 13.55 0.84 9.98
CA VAL A 560 14.18 0.58 11.28
C VAL A 560 14.58 1.90 11.93
N GLN A 561 14.65 1.91 13.26
CA GLN A 561 15.19 3.03 14.02
C GLN A 561 16.72 2.88 14.09
N ALA A 562 17.46 3.90 13.66
CA ALA A 562 18.92 3.87 13.66
C ALA A 562 19.50 5.12 14.29
N GLU A 563 20.57 4.93 15.07
CA GLU A 563 21.30 6.02 15.74
C GLU A 563 22.34 6.61 14.79
N LEU A 564 22.35 7.93 14.64
CA LEU A 564 23.34 8.64 13.82
C LEU A 564 24.75 8.51 14.40
N SER A 565 25.69 8.04 13.58
CA SER A 565 27.11 7.94 13.95
C SER A 565 27.86 9.27 13.87
N ASN A 566 27.33 10.25 13.11
CA ASN A 566 27.92 11.58 12.93
C ASN A 566 26.81 12.64 12.92
N ASN A 567 27.22 13.90 13.13
CA ASN A 567 26.32 15.03 12.92
C ASN A 567 25.93 15.16 11.46
N ILE A 568 24.69 15.56 11.19
CA ILE A 568 24.16 15.80 9.85
C ILE A 568 23.51 17.18 9.78
N SER A 569 24.06 18.06 8.96
CA SER A 569 23.45 19.37 8.66
C SER A 569 22.22 19.18 7.76
N LEU A 570 21.12 19.83 8.10
CA LEU A 570 19.83 19.67 7.43
C LEU A 570 19.68 20.58 6.19
N ASP A 571 19.08 20.04 5.12
CA ASP A 571 18.62 20.82 3.96
C ASP A 571 17.30 21.54 4.32
N PRO A 572 16.95 22.66 3.69
CA PRO A 572 15.65 23.31 3.88
C PRO A 572 14.44 22.41 3.55
N ARG A 573 14.63 21.38 2.74
CA ARG A 573 13.60 20.38 2.41
C ARG A 573 13.80 19.12 3.23
N PRO A 574 12.76 18.34 3.53
CA PRO A 574 12.93 16.97 4.02
C PRO A 574 13.88 16.19 3.13
N GLU A 575 14.83 15.46 3.73
CA GLU A 575 15.88 14.75 3.01
C GLU A 575 15.82 13.24 3.22
N TYR A 576 15.92 12.49 2.13
CA TYR A 576 16.17 11.05 2.11
C TYR A 576 17.67 10.84 1.95
N HIS A 577 18.36 10.84 3.10
CA HIS A 577 19.82 10.86 3.19
C HIS A 577 20.37 9.44 3.03
N ARG A 578 21.31 9.24 2.10
CA ARG A 578 21.92 7.93 1.85
C ARG A 578 22.84 7.55 2.99
N ALA A 579 22.64 6.36 3.54
CA ALA A 579 23.41 5.84 4.66
C ALA A 579 23.66 4.33 4.53
N THR A 580 24.66 3.87 5.23
CA THR A 580 24.87 2.46 5.53
C THR A 580 24.36 2.19 6.94
N ILE A 581 23.46 1.23 7.07
CA ILE A 581 22.95 0.73 8.36
C ILE A 581 23.67 -0.57 8.68
N SER A 582 24.18 -0.69 9.90
CA SER A 582 24.73 -1.91 10.48
C SER A 582 24.24 -2.10 11.91
N TYR A 583 24.14 -3.36 12.37
CA TYR A 583 23.78 -3.65 13.76
C TYR A 583 25.03 -3.68 14.64
N ASP A 584 25.06 -2.86 15.69
CA ASP A 584 26.12 -2.87 16.70
C ASP A 584 25.72 -3.84 17.84
N TYR A 585 26.31 -5.03 17.83
CA TYR A 585 26.04 -6.08 18.81
C TYR A 585 26.46 -5.70 20.24
N THR A 586 27.38 -4.72 20.39
CA THR A 586 27.81 -4.27 21.73
C THR A 586 26.87 -3.26 22.35
N LYS A 587 26.16 -2.49 21.52
CA LYS A 587 25.18 -1.49 21.92
C LYS A 587 23.74 -1.92 21.69
N GLU A 588 23.56 -3.10 21.12
CA GLU A 588 22.24 -3.69 20.80
C GLU A 588 21.32 -2.74 19.99
N LYS A 589 21.88 -2.07 18.97
CA LYS A 589 21.16 -1.09 18.17
C LYS A 589 21.68 -0.97 16.76
N PHE A 590 20.84 -0.45 15.85
CA PHE A 590 21.27 -0.08 14.52
C PHE A 590 22.01 1.26 14.53
N LEU A 591 23.14 1.31 13.84
CA LEU A 591 23.92 2.52 13.61
C LEU A 591 23.76 2.97 12.15
N ALA A 592 23.58 4.27 11.96
CA ALA A 592 23.51 4.91 10.67
C ALA A 592 24.79 5.70 10.37
N ILE A 593 25.50 5.30 9.32
CA ILE A 593 26.70 5.97 8.83
C ILE A 593 26.36 6.63 7.50
N SER A 594 26.49 7.97 7.42
CA SER A 594 26.31 8.69 6.17
C SER A 594 27.30 8.24 5.11
N THR A 595 26.83 8.05 3.86
CA THR A 595 27.71 7.75 2.71
C THR A 595 28.46 8.99 2.20
N GLY A 596 28.47 10.07 2.97
CA GLY A 596 29.21 11.32 2.72
C GLY A 596 28.40 12.34 1.93
N ASN A 597 28.99 12.95 0.91
CA ASN A 597 28.36 14.05 0.18
C ASN A 597 27.05 13.64 -0.51
N GLN A 598 25.95 14.33 -0.16
CA GLN A 598 24.59 14.06 -0.57
C GLN A 598 24.14 14.85 -1.83
N ILE A 599 25.06 15.19 -2.72
CA ILE A 599 24.74 15.81 -4.01
C ILE A 599 23.99 14.80 -4.89
N SER A 600 22.93 15.24 -5.58
CA SER A 600 22.04 14.37 -6.38
C SER A 600 22.70 13.75 -7.63
N SER A 601 23.82 14.28 -8.10
CA SER A 601 24.62 13.74 -9.21
C SER A 601 25.74 12.79 -8.75
N ARG A 602 26.03 12.71 -7.42
CA ARG A 602 27.15 11.90 -6.90
C ARG A 602 26.73 10.44 -6.71
N LEU A 603 26.77 9.65 -7.77
CA LEU A 603 26.35 8.23 -7.76
C LEU A 603 27.17 7.38 -6.78
N LEU A 604 28.44 7.71 -6.51
CA LEU A 604 29.25 7.05 -5.50
C LEU A 604 28.60 6.99 -4.11
N SER A 605 27.69 7.91 -3.77
CA SER A 605 26.95 7.87 -2.50
C SER A 605 25.94 6.73 -2.41
N MET A 606 25.67 6.04 -3.52
CA MET A 606 24.78 4.86 -3.57
C MET A 606 25.54 3.55 -3.44
N CYS A 607 26.88 3.51 -3.66
CA CYS A 607 27.63 2.25 -3.76
C CYS A 607 27.62 1.40 -2.47
N SER A 608 27.60 2.02 -1.31
CA SER A 608 27.52 1.35 0.00
C SER A 608 26.21 1.62 0.73
N CYS A 609 25.26 2.25 0.04
CA CYS A 609 23.97 2.61 0.63
C CYS A 609 23.06 1.40 0.70
N ASN A 610 22.60 1.07 1.90
CA ASN A 610 21.55 0.08 2.12
C ASN A 610 20.29 0.66 2.78
N ALA A 611 20.30 1.97 3.10
CA ALA A 611 19.14 2.65 3.69
C ALA A 611 19.08 4.15 3.33
N LEU A 612 17.85 4.67 3.37
CA LEU A 612 17.56 6.09 3.23
C LEU A 612 17.05 6.61 4.58
N LEU A 613 17.80 7.52 5.22
CA LEU A 613 17.37 8.17 6.46
C LEU A 613 16.31 9.23 6.13
N LYS A 614 15.15 9.15 6.80
CA LYS A 614 14.08 10.15 6.69
C LYS A 614 14.41 11.32 7.62
N LEU A 615 15.03 12.39 7.08
CA LEU A 615 15.43 13.56 7.84
C LEU A 615 14.44 14.71 7.64
N PRO A 616 14.13 15.49 8.69
CA PRO A 616 13.27 16.66 8.58
C PRO A 616 13.93 17.78 7.79
N GLY A 617 13.13 18.70 7.27
CA GLY A 617 13.66 19.95 6.71
C GLY A 617 14.23 20.86 7.81
N LYS A 618 15.26 21.62 7.46
CA LYS A 618 15.86 22.64 8.33
C LYS A 618 14.83 23.70 8.72
N THR A 619 14.85 24.08 10.00
CA THR A 619 14.09 25.22 10.55
C THR A 619 15.05 26.20 11.25
N ASP A 620 14.56 27.34 11.69
CA ASP A 620 15.37 28.30 12.46
C ASP A 620 15.90 27.70 13.77
N GLN A 621 15.13 26.76 14.36
CA GLN A 621 15.46 26.10 15.64
C GLN A 621 16.23 24.79 15.44
N LEU A 622 16.06 24.11 14.29
CA LEU A 622 16.71 22.82 13.99
C LEU A 622 17.51 22.92 12.70
N LYS A 623 18.82 23.11 12.84
CA LYS A 623 19.75 23.25 11.70
C LYS A 623 20.57 21.99 11.43
N GLU A 624 20.73 21.14 12.42
CA GLU A 624 21.56 19.95 12.41
C GLU A 624 20.95 18.88 13.32
N LEU A 625 21.12 17.62 12.97
CA LEU A 625 20.91 16.48 13.86
C LEU A 625 22.27 16.03 14.36
N VAL A 626 22.40 15.93 15.70
CA VAL A 626 23.66 15.55 16.33
C VAL A 626 23.85 14.03 16.34
N LYS A 627 25.09 13.58 16.42
CA LYS A 627 25.44 12.19 16.69
C LYS A 627 24.67 11.67 17.89
N GLY A 628 24.18 10.44 17.81
CA GLY A 628 23.32 9.82 18.82
C GLY A 628 21.82 10.05 18.63
N THR A 629 21.41 10.94 17.72
CA THR A 629 19.98 11.11 17.37
C THR A 629 19.46 9.84 16.69
N ILE A 630 18.29 9.36 17.12
CA ILE A 630 17.60 8.23 16.49
C ILE A 630 16.71 8.77 15.37
N VAL A 631 16.80 8.14 14.20
CA VAL A 631 16.06 8.50 13.01
C VAL A 631 15.47 7.27 12.32
N ASP A 632 14.41 7.47 11.53
CA ASP A 632 13.85 6.45 10.66
C ASP A 632 14.80 6.18 9.48
N ALA A 633 15.10 4.91 9.25
CA ALA A 633 15.91 4.43 8.13
C ALA A 633 15.08 3.45 7.30
N ILE A 634 14.75 3.84 6.07
CA ILE A 634 14.07 3.00 5.08
C ILE A 634 15.10 2.08 4.48
N LEU A 635 14.95 0.76 4.66
CA LEU A 635 15.87 -0.24 4.12
C LEU A 635 15.63 -0.42 2.62
N ILE A 636 16.69 -0.24 1.81
CA ILE A 636 16.70 -0.41 0.36
C ILE A 636 17.64 -1.51 -0.10
N GLY A 637 18.44 -2.06 0.80
CA GLY A 637 19.40 -3.14 0.58
C GLY A 637 19.45 -4.09 1.78
N GLN A 638 20.31 -5.10 1.68
CA GLN A 638 20.51 -6.06 2.77
C GLN A 638 21.26 -5.41 3.94
N LEU A 639 20.92 -5.82 5.14
CA LEU A 639 21.71 -5.52 6.34
C LEU A 639 22.91 -6.46 6.36
N ASN A 640 24.12 -5.90 6.43
CA ASN A 640 25.37 -6.63 6.53
C ASN A 640 25.78 -6.79 8.00
#